data_da9a6c65f1e2010cc48456d865507a6e
#
_entry.id   da9a6c65f1e2010cc48456d865507a6e
#
_cell.length_a   1.000
_cell.length_b   1.000
_cell.length_c   1.000
_cell.angle_alpha   90.00
_cell.angle_beta   90.00
_cell.angle_gamma   90.00
#
_symmetry.space_group_name_H-M   'P 1'
#
loop_
_entity.id
_entity.type
_entity.pdbx_description
1 polymer ?
#
loop_
_entity_poly.entity_id
_entity_poly.type
_entity_poly.pdbx_seq_one_letter_code
_entity_poly.pdbx_strand_id
1 'polypeptide(L)'
;KQAVADAIRAGIKPVMITGDHKITASAIAKQIGIFNDGDIAVTGLELDAMSDKELDEKIEKISVYARVSPENKIRIVEAWQRKGNIVSMTGDGVNDILAMRESDCAISVGCGTDAAKTVANLVLTDNKFGSMPGVVAEGRQVVNNIQNSSSLFLMKTTMTVLVTILTLCLGVSFPFRPSNLSAVNLFVIGIASFLLALKPNKKLISGKFLVNTLRSTLPGGLGMFLSVAMVYAFRSVIGIAADEEMIRNVLKENE
;
A
#
# COMPACT_ATOMS: atom_id res chain seq x y z
N LYS A 1 -18.12 15.66 -13.37
CA LYS A 1 -17.58 16.69 -12.47
C LYS A 1 -17.39 16.15 -11.04
N GLN A 2 -18.44 15.59 -10.40
CA GLN A 2 -18.32 15.07 -9.02
C GLN A 2 -17.23 14.01 -8.89
N ALA A 3 -17.18 13.03 -9.79
CA ALA A 3 -16.15 11.98 -9.77
C ALA A 3 -14.71 12.50 -9.90
N VAL A 4 -14.51 13.57 -10.69
CA VAL A 4 -13.21 14.24 -10.82
C VAL A 4 -12.84 14.93 -9.51
N ALA A 5 -13.79 15.64 -8.88
CA ALA A 5 -13.56 16.28 -7.58
C ALA A 5 -13.24 15.24 -6.48
N ASP A 6 -13.92 14.10 -6.51
CA ASP A 6 -13.68 13.00 -5.57
C ASP A 6 -12.30 12.35 -5.78
N ALA A 7 -11.87 12.18 -7.04
CA ALA A 7 -10.54 11.70 -7.37
C ALA A 7 -9.44 12.67 -6.89
N ILE A 8 -9.63 13.98 -7.10
CA ILE A 8 -8.68 15.02 -6.63
C ILE A 8 -8.61 15.01 -5.10
N ARG A 9 -9.75 14.93 -4.42
CA ARG A 9 -9.79 14.80 -2.94
C ARG A 9 -9.10 13.52 -2.46
N ALA A 10 -9.14 12.49 -3.27
CA ALA A 10 -8.41 11.26 -3.03
C ALA A 10 -6.90 11.37 -3.30
N GLY A 11 -6.38 12.52 -3.69
CA GLY A 11 -4.95 12.74 -4.01
C GLY A 11 -4.55 12.23 -5.39
N ILE A 12 -5.51 12.01 -6.29
CA ILE A 12 -5.26 11.62 -7.69
C ILE A 12 -5.30 12.86 -8.55
N LYS A 13 -4.30 13.06 -9.40
CA LYS A 13 -4.32 14.09 -10.44
C LYS A 13 -4.93 13.52 -11.72
N PRO A 14 -6.17 13.87 -12.08
CA PRO A 14 -6.75 13.46 -13.33
C PRO A 14 -6.15 14.28 -14.48
N VAL A 15 -5.85 13.59 -15.57
CA VAL A 15 -5.32 14.16 -16.82
C VAL A 15 -6.22 13.71 -17.97
N MET A 16 -6.56 14.62 -18.86
CA MET A 16 -7.39 14.29 -20.02
C MET A 16 -6.52 14.03 -21.25
N ILE A 17 -6.70 12.85 -21.83
CA ILE A 17 -6.11 12.46 -23.11
C ILE A 17 -7.25 12.23 -24.10
N THR A 18 -7.26 12.93 -25.23
CA THR A 18 -8.37 12.85 -26.19
C THR A 18 -7.93 13.01 -27.62
N GLY A 19 -8.71 12.46 -28.55
CA GLY A 19 -8.60 12.71 -30.00
C GLY A 19 -9.19 14.04 -30.43
N ASP A 20 -9.92 14.76 -29.57
CA ASP A 20 -10.59 16.02 -29.87
C ASP A 20 -9.61 17.17 -30.09
N HIS A 21 -10.14 18.26 -30.63
CA HIS A 21 -9.37 19.47 -30.83
C HIS A 21 -9.02 20.15 -29.49
N LYS A 22 -7.84 20.73 -29.37
CA LYS A 22 -7.31 21.36 -28.14
C LYS A 22 -8.30 22.32 -27.48
N ILE A 23 -9.01 23.17 -28.25
CA ILE A 23 -9.96 24.15 -27.73
C ILE A 23 -11.15 23.42 -27.08
N THR A 24 -11.74 22.44 -27.77
CA THR A 24 -12.87 21.65 -27.27
C THR A 24 -12.48 20.85 -26.03
N ALA A 25 -11.33 20.19 -26.07
CA ALA A 25 -10.80 19.41 -24.96
C ALA A 25 -10.58 20.28 -23.70
N SER A 26 -9.97 21.45 -23.88
CA SER A 26 -9.74 22.39 -22.78
C SER A 26 -11.05 22.92 -22.18
N ALA A 27 -12.05 23.24 -23.01
CA ALA A 27 -13.36 23.70 -22.55
C ALA A 27 -14.07 22.61 -21.72
N ILE A 28 -14.09 21.36 -22.20
CA ILE A 28 -14.65 20.22 -21.48
C ILE A 28 -13.88 19.97 -20.17
N ALA A 29 -12.56 19.94 -20.23
CA ALA A 29 -11.70 19.73 -19.07
C ALA A 29 -11.92 20.80 -17.98
N LYS A 30 -12.11 22.06 -18.37
CA LYS A 30 -12.45 23.17 -17.47
C LYS A 30 -13.85 22.97 -16.84
N GLN A 31 -14.82 22.54 -17.63
CA GLN A 31 -16.20 22.32 -17.15
C GLN A 31 -16.26 21.18 -16.11
N ILE A 32 -15.47 20.12 -16.28
CA ILE A 32 -15.43 18.98 -15.33
C ILE A 32 -14.45 19.16 -14.19
N GLY A 33 -13.57 20.19 -14.24
CA GLY A 33 -12.62 20.52 -13.18
C GLY A 33 -11.27 19.82 -13.25
N ILE A 34 -10.88 19.34 -14.45
CA ILE A 34 -9.54 18.81 -14.71
C ILE A 34 -8.56 19.95 -15.04
N PHE A 35 -9.01 20.97 -15.78
CA PHE A 35 -8.20 22.07 -16.26
C PHE A 35 -8.47 23.32 -15.43
N ASN A 36 -7.45 23.82 -14.72
CA ASN A 36 -7.54 24.98 -13.83
C ASN A 36 -6.68 26.14 -14.37
N ASP A 37 -6.78 27.31 -13.72
CA ASP A 37 -5.96 28.46 -14.08
C ASP A 37 -4.47 28.16 -13.80
N GLY A 38 -3.64 28.33 -14.81
CA GLY A 38 -2.22 27.98 -14.79
C GLY A 38 -1.87 26.61 -15.41
N ASP A 39 -2.88 25.78 -15.68
CA ASP A 39 -2.66 24.51 -16.39
C ASP A 39 -2.41 24.73 -17.88
N ILE A 40 -1.73 23.77 -18.50
CA ILE A 40 -1.35 23.79 -19.92
C ILE A 40 -2.12 22.70 -20.67
N ALA A 41 -2.61 23.01 -21.85
CA ALA A 41 -3.09 22.05 -22.82
C ALA A 41 -2.08 21.91 -23.96
N VAL A 42 -1.78 20.69 -24.38
CA VAL A 42 -0.77 20.39 -25.41
C VAL A 42 -1.40 19.50 -26.50
N THR A 43 -1.04 19.73 -27.76
CA THR A 43 -1.39 18.86 -28.86
C THR A 43 -0.32 17.79 -29.08
N GLY A 44 -0.66 16.71 -29.82
CA GLY A 44 0.32 15.69 -30.22
C GLY A 44 1.52 16.29 -30.97
N LEU A 45 1.30 17.23 -31.89
CA LEU A 45 2.38 17.92 -32.61
C LEU A 45 3.28 18.74 -31.69
N GLU A 46 2.70 19.47 -30.74
CA GLU A 46 3.48 20.19 -29.73
C GLU A 46 4.29 19.24 -28.84
N LEU A 47 3.70 18.08 -28.52
CA LEU A 47 4.36 17.05 -27.72
C LEU A 47 5.51 16.38 -28.49
N ASP A 48 5.35 16.13 -29.80
CA ASP A 48 6.39 15.57 -30.66
C ASP A 48 7.59 16.54 -30.82
N ALA A 49 7.34 17.83 -30.76
CA ALA A 49 8.38 18.85 -30.82
C ALA A 49 9.16 19.04 -29.51
N MET A 50 8.62 18.53 -28.36
CA MET A 50 9.28 18.63 -27.07
C MET A 50 10.29 17.49 -26.87
N SER A 51 11.44 17.82 -26.30
CA SER A 51 12.34 16.79 -25.77
C SER A 51 11.79 16.14 -24.51
N ASP A 52 12.29 14.95 -24.15
CA ASP A 52 11.84 14.28 -22.92
C ASP A 52 12.14 15.08 -21.65
N LYS A 53 13.27 15.78 -21.62
CA LYS A 53 13.62 16.68 -20.50
C LYS A 53 12.61 17.83 -20.36
N GLU A 54 12.26 18.45 -21.49
CA GLU A 54 11.28 19.52 -21.49
C GLU A 54 9.88 19.05 -21.11
N LEU A 55 9.50 17.85 -21.54
CA LEU A 55 8.25 17.22 -21.12
C LEU A 55 8.26 16.95 -19.61
N ASP A 56 9.33 16.37 -19.09
CA ASP A 56 9.47 16.08 -17.66
C ASP A 56 9.39 17.35 -16.79
N GLU A 57 9.91 18.48 -17.25
CA GLU A 57 9.81 19.77 -16.55
C GLU A 57 8.38 20.33 -16.52
N LYS A 58 7.61 20.12 -17.59
CA LYS A 58 6.28 20.71 -17.79
C LYS A 58 5.14 19.78 -17.42
N ILE A 59 5.38 18.47 -17.29
CA ILE A 59 4.34 17.45 -17.20
C ILE A 59 3.35 17.68 -16.05
N GLU A 60 3.82 18.19 -14.94
CA GLU A 60 2.96 18.48 -13.78
C GLU A 60 1.96 19.63 -14.03
N LYS A 61 2.26 20.50 -14.99
CA LYS A 61 1.38 21.61 -15.39
C LYS A 61 0.46 21.24 -16.55
N ILE A 62 0.74 20.14 -17.26
CA ILE A 62 -0.09 19.71 -18.38
C ILE A 62 -1.25 18.88 -17.84
N SER A 63 -2.46 19.34 -18.09
CA SER A 63 -3.69 18.65 -17.67
C SER A 63 -4.52 18.14 -18.85
N VAL A 64 -4.23 18.59 -20.08
CA VAL A 64 -4.95 18.18 -21.29
C VAL A 64 -3.98 17.87 -22.42
N TYR A 65 -4.12 16.71 -23.01
CA TYR A 65 -3.43 16.25 -24.20
C TYR A 65 -4.45 16.00 -25.32
N ALA A 66 -4.38 16.76 -26.38
CA ALA A 66 -5.32 16.78 -27.49
C ALA A 66 -4.70 16.21 -28.78
N ARG A 67 -5.44 15.43 -29.56
CA ARG A 67 -4.99 14.82 -30.82
C ARG A 67 -3.64 14.10 -30.71
N VAL A 68 -3.50 13.29 -29.68
CA VAL A 68 -2.29 12.50 -29.43
C VAL A 68 -2.33 11.14 -30.14
N SER A 69 -1.18 10.71 -30.65
CA SER A 69 -0.99 9.37 -31.21
C SER A 69 -0.89 8.30 -30.09
N PRO A 70 -1.00 7.00 -30.41
CA PRO A 70 -0.74 5.94 -29.44
C PRO A 70 0.65 6.01 -28.82
N GLU A 71 1.67 6.37 -29.59
CA GLU A 71 3.04 6.53 -29.14
C GLU A 71 3.17 7.68 -28.12
N ASN A 72 2.46 8.78 -28.37
CA ASN A 72 2.39 9.91 -27.46
C ASN A 72 1.76 9.54 -26.12
N LYS A 73 0.77 8.64 -26.10
CA LYS A 73 0.17 8.14 -24.84
C LYS A 73 1.17 7.38 -23.98
N ILE A 74 2.01 6.54 -24.61
CA ILE A 74 3.10 5.83 -23.93
C ILE A 74 4.05 6.84 -23.32
N ARG A 75 4.52 7.79 -24.13
CA ARG A 75 5.46 8.83 -23.71
C ARG A 75 4.96 9.68 -22.53
N ILE A 76 3.65 9.97 -22.49
CA ILE A 76 3.02 10.65 -21.36
C ILE A 76 3.07 9.78 -20.10
N VAL A 77 2.72 8.49 -20.19
CA VAL A 77 2.76 7.54 -19.08
C VAL A 77 4.18 7.46 -18.51
N GLU A 78 5.17 7.20 -19.36
CA GLU A 78 6.59 7.12 -18.97
C GLU A 78 7.09 8.39 -18.29
N ALA A 79 6.70 9.57 -18.80
CA ALA A 79 7.11 10.84 -18.24
C ALA A 79 6.56 11.05 -16.81
N TRP A 80 5.31 10.65 -16.55
CA TRP A 80 4.76 10.65 -15.19
C TRP A 80 5.46 9.63 -14.28
N GLN A 81 5.80 8.44 -14.79
CA GLN A 81 6.53 7.41 -14.04
C GLN A 81 7.96 7.85 -13.72
N ARG A 82 8.67 8.53 -14.66
CA ARG A 82 10.01 9.11 -14.41
C ARG A 82 10.01 10.13 -13.27
N LYS A 83 8.88 10.81 -13.03
CA LYS A 83 8.67 11.68 -11.86
C LYS A 83 8.39 10.92 -10.55
N GLY A 84 8.35 9.60 -10.59
CA GLY A 84 8.08 8.77 -9.41
C GLY A 84 6.59 8.64 -9.07
N ASN A 85 5.69 9.00 -9.98
CA ASN A 85 4.25 8.84 -9.79
C ASN A 85 3.80 7.43 -10.23
N ILE A 86 2.77 6.93 -9.57
CA ILE A 86 2.04 5.73 -9.99
C ILE A 86 0.96 6.17 -10.97
N VAL A 87 1.01 5.64 -12.18
CA VAL A 87 0.16 6.05 -13.29
C VAL A 87 -0.92 5.02 -13.56
N SER A 88 -2.17 5.47 -13.61
CA SER A 88 -3.29 4.68 -14.08
C SER A 88 -3.76 5.18 -15.45
N MET A 89 -3.85 4.29 -16.43
CA MET A 89 -4.36 4.59 -17.77
C MET A 89 -5.73 3.97 -17.96
N THR A 90 -6.72 4.79 -18.30
CA THR A 90 -8.06 4.31 -18.68
C THR A 90 -8.20 4.37 -20.19
N GLY A 91 -8.58 3.24 -20.78
CA GLY A 91 -8.79 3.13 -22.22
C GLY A 91 -9.93 2.18 -22.57
N ASP A 92 -10.54 2.38 -23.74
CA ASP A 92 -11.65 1.58 -24.27
C ASP A 92 -11.34 0.91 -25.60
N GLY A 93 -10.31 1.35 -26.30
CA GLY A 93 -9.98 0.93 -27.65
C GLY A 93 -8.60 0.31 -27.81
N VAL A 94 -8.37 -0.22 -29.00
CA VAL A 94 -7.09 -0.84 -29.40
C VAL A 94 -5.93 0.17 -29.34
N ASN A 95 -6.21 1.44 -29.61
CA ASN A 95 -5.22 2.52 -29.60
C ASN A 95 -4.66 2.86 -28.22
N ASP A 96 -5.31 2.37 -27.15
CA ASP A 96 -4.92 2.60 -25.77
C ASP A 96 -4.10 1.45 -25.19
N ILE A 97 -4.12 0.28 -25.83
CA ILE A 97 -3.56 -0.96 -25.28
C ILE A 97 -2.10 -0.80 -24.89
N LEU A 98 -1.29 -0.16 -25.72
CA LEU A 98 0.14 -0.02 -25.47
C LEU A 98 0.39 0.88 -24.25
N ALA A 99 -0.30 2.01 -24.15
CA ALA A 99 -0.20 2.91 -23.00
C ALA A 99 -0.79 2.29 -21.73
N MET A 100 -1.86 1.48 -21.86
CA MET A 100 -2.43 0.71 -20.75
C MET A 100 -1.43 -0.32 -20.22
N ARG A 101 -0.71 -1.03 -21.09
CA ARG A 101 0.32 -2.00 -20.69
C ARG A 101 1.52 -1.36 -20.02
N GLU A 102 1.89 -0.15 -20.45
CA GLU A 102 2.99 0.61 -19.86
C GLU A 102 2.63 1.21 -18.49
N SER A 103 1.35 1.50 -18.27
CA SER A 103 0.88 2.08 -17.01
C SER A 103 0.96 1.09 -15.84
N ASP A 104 1.10 1.61 -14.61
CA ASP A 104 1.11 0.80 -13.39
C ASP A 104 -0.26 0.14 -13.10
N CYS A 105 -1.34 0.77 -13.59
CA CYS A 105 -2.70 0.25 -13.46
C CYS A 105 -3.52 0.55 -14.70
N ALA A 106 -3.78 -0.46 -15.50
CA ALA A 106 -4.62 -0.39 -16.69
C ALA A 106 -6.11 -0.56 -16.32
N ILE A 107 -6.95 0.36 -16.77
CA ILE A 107 -8.39 0.33 -16.53
C ILE A 107 -9.14 0.30 -17.86
N SER A 108 -10.10 -0.60 -18.00
CA SER A 108 -11.03 -0.60 -19.13
C SER A 108 -12.46 -0.37 -18.67
N VAL A 109 -13.31 0.01 -19.58
CA VAL A 109 -14.76 0.10 -19.38
C VAL A 109 -15.47 -1.13 -19.93
N GLY A 110 -16.65 -1.45 -19.42
CA GLY A 110 -17.40 -2.63 -19.82
C GLY A 110 -17.78 -2.64 -21.32
N CYS A 111 -18.00 -1.46 -21.92
CA CYS A 111 -18.22 -1.30 -23.37
C CYS A 111 -16.92 -1.25 -24.20
N GLY A 112 -15.74 -1.29 -23.56
CA GLY A 112 -14.47 -1.33 -24.26
C GLY A 112 -14.26 -2.62 -25.06
N THR A 113 -13.26 -2.60 -25.96
CA THR A 113 -12.91 -3.77 -26.77
C THR A 113 -12.41 -4.92 -25.90
N ASP A 114 -12.62 -6.17 -26.35
CA ASP A 114 -12.12 -7.34 -25.62
C ASP A 114 -10.59 -7.33 -25.44
N ALA A 115 -9.89 -6.77 -26.42
CA ALA A 115 -8.46 -6.57 -26.36
C ALA A 115 -8.05 -5.59 -25.21
N ALA A 116 -8.77 -4.48 -25.05
CA ALA A 116 -8.54 -3.54 -23.94
C ALA A 116 -8.88 -4.19 -22.59
N LYS A 117 -9.98 -4.94 -22.49
CA LYS A 117 -10.35 -5.68 -21.27
C LYS A 117 -9.33 -6.75 -20.90
N THR A 118 -8.71 -7.42 -21.88
CA THR A 118 -7.71 -8.47 -21.63
C THR A 118 -6.45 -7.92 -21.00
N VAL A 119 -6.05 -6.70 -21.35
CA VAL A 119 -4.84 -6.05 -20.78
C VAL A 119 -5.13 -5.25 -19.50
N ALA A 120 -6.39 -4.99 -19.20
CA ALA A 120 -6.79 -4.19 -18.05
C ALA A 120 -6.62 -4.97 -16.72
N ASN A 121 -6.09 -4.30 -15.72
CA ASN A 121 -6.07 -4.80 -14.34
C ASN A 121 -7.45 -4.65 -13.68
N LEU A 122 -8.27 -3.71 -14.16
CA LEU A 122 -9.60 -3.41 -13.67
C LEU A 122 -10.56 -3.10 -14.82
N VAL A 123 -11.77 -3.62 -14.74
CA VAL A 123 -12.85 -3.32 -15.71
C VAL A 123 -14.03 -2.68 -14.98
N LEU A 124 -14.42 -1.47 -15.40
CA LEU A 124 -15.62 -0.77 -14.90
C LEU A 124 -16.84 -1.30 -15.66
N THR A 125 -17.52 -2.28 -15.08
CA THR A 125 -18.65 -2.97 -15.72
C THR A 125 -19.87 -2.08 -15.94
N ASP A 126 -20.03 -1.04 -15.13
CA ASP A 126 -21.10 -0.05 -15.23
C ASP A 126 -20.83 1.08 -16.23
N ASN A 127 -19.68 1.07 -16.90
CA ASN A 127 -19.22 2.09 -17.85
C ASN A 127 -19.17 3.52 -17.27
N LYS A 128 -19.13 3.66 -15.96
CA LYS A 128 -19.17 4.95 -15.29
C LYS A 128 -17.84 5.26 -14.61
N PHE A 129 -17.16 6.29 -15.09
CA PHE A 129 -15.98 6.83 -14.38
C PHE A 129 -16.34 7.28 -12.94
N GLY A 130 -17.62 7.56 -12.67
CA GLY A 130 -18.12 7.90 -11.33
C GLY A 130 -17.89 6.84 -10.27
N SER A 131 -17.67 5.58 -10.65
CA SER A 131 -17.38 4.47 -9.74
C SER A 131 -15.92 4.42 -9.28
N MET A 132 -15.01 5.12 -9.97
CA MET A 132 -13.57 5.13 -9.66
C MET A 132 -13.22 5.58 -8.23
N PRO A 133 -13.80 6.65 -7.67
CA PRO A 133 -13.53 7.01 -6.28
C PRO A 133 -13.87 5.91 -5.28
N GLY A 134 -14.94 5.16 -5.56
CA GLY A 134 -15.33 3.97 -4.77
C GLY A 134 -14.27 2.86 -4.85
N VAL A 135 -13.79 2.56 -6.04
CA VAL A 135 -12.72 1.56 -6.27
C VAL A 135 -11.45 1.94 -5.50
N VAL A 136 -11.04 3.20 -5.60
CA VAL A 136 -9.86 3.70 -4.87
C VAL A 136 -10.04 3.60 -3.35
N ALA A 137 -11.23 3.94 -2.86
CA ALA A 137 -11.53 3.84 -1.43
C ALA A 137 -11.49 2.38 -0.94
N GLU A 138 -12.00 1.45 -1.72
CA GLU A 138 -11.97 0.01 -1.43
C GLU A 138 -10.54 -0.54 -1.48
N GLY A 139 -9.78 -0.20 -2.51
CA GLY A 139 -8.36 -0.58 -2.61
C GLY A 139 -7.55 -0.10 -1.40
N ARG A 140 -7.79 1.12 -0.92
CA ARG A 140 -7.16 1.64 0.31
C ARG A 140 -7.55 0.84 1.54
N GLN A 141 -8.82 0.48 1.66
CA GLN A 141 -9.30 -0.36 2.76
C GLN A 141 -8.58 -1.71 2.77
N VAL A 142 -8.48 -2.36 1.62
CA VAL A 142 -7.80 -3.66 1.47
C VAL A 142 -6.32 -3.55 1.87
N VAL A 143 -5.59 -2.57 1.33
CA VAL A 143 -4.16 -2.38 1.66
C VAL A 143 -3.95 -2.08 3.15
N ASN A 144 -4.75 -1.18 3.73
CA ASN A 144 -4.66 -0.85 5.15
C ASN A 144 -4.99 -2.06 6.04
N ASN A 145 -5.96 -2.88 5.66
CA ASN A 145 -6.33 -4.07 6.42
C ASN A 145 -5.25 -5.15 6.32
N ILE A 146 -4.66 -5.35 5.13
CA ILE A 146 -3.51 -6.25 4.94
C ILE A 146 -2.32 -5.77 5.77
N GLN A 147 -2.04 -4.46 5.80
CA GLN A 147 -0.95 -3.91 6.60
C GLN A 147 -1.15 -4.16 8.09
N ASN A 148 -2.35 -3.94 8.61
CA ASN A 148 -2.68 -4.20 10.02
C ASN A 148 -2.55 -5.69 10.37
N SER A 149 -3.10 -6.59 9.56
CA SER A 149 -2.98 -8.04 9.76
C SER A 149 -1.54 -8.51 9.68
N SER A 150 -0.78 -8.04 8.69
CA SER A 150 0.66 -8.34 8.54
C SER A 150 1.46 -7.88 9.76
N SER A 151 1.10 -6.73 10.35
CA SER A 151 1.76 -6.23 11.56
C SER A 151 1.58 -7.19 12.74
N LEU A 152 0.40 -7.77 12.94
CA LEU A 152 0.15 -8.76 13.99
C LEU A 152 0.99 -10.02 13.82
N PHE A 153 1.05 -10.56 12.60
CA PHE A 153 1.88 -11.72 12.29
C PHE A 153 3.38 -11.46 12.52
N LEU A 154 3.87 -10.33 12.02
CA LEU A 154 5.28 -9.95 12.16
C LEU A 154 5.65 -9.68 13.62
N MET A 155 4.75 -9.10 14.42
CA MET A 155 4.94 -8.84 15.84
C MET A 155 5.24 -10.15 16.60
N LYS A 156 4.41 -11.19 16.37
CA LYS A 156 4.64 -12.52 16.91
C LYS A 156 5.95 -13.13 16.41
N THR A 157 6.22 -13.04 15.11
CA THR A 157 7.44 -13.61 14.52
C THR A 157 8.69 -12.96 15.12
N THR A 158 8.70 -11.64 15.26
CA THR A 158 9.79 -10.89 15.91
C THR A 158 10.01 -11.38 17.35
N MET A 159 8.94 -11.49 18.13
CA MET A 159 9.01 -12.03 19.50
C MET A 159 9.59 -13.46 19.50
N THR A 160 9.09 -14.34 18.66
CA THR A 160 9.53 -15.75 18.60
C THR A 160 11.02 -15.84 18.26
N VAL A 161 11.48 -15.10 17.26
CA VAL A 161 12.91 -15.08 16.85
C VAL A 161 13.79 -14.59 18.00
N LEU A 162 13.43 -13.49 18.65
CA LEU A 162 14.20 -12.93 19.76
C LEU A 162 14.23 -13.86 20.98
N VAL A 163 13.12 -14.51 21.32
CA VAL A 163 13.04 -15.50 22.40
C VAL A 163 13.88 -16.74 22.07
N THR A 164 13.87 -17.18 20.81
CA THR A 164 14.71 -18.30 20.38
C THR A 164 16.21 -17.97 20.56
N ILE A 165 16.64 -16.79 20.12
CA ILE A 165 18.02 -16.35 20.31
C ILE A 165 18.37 -16.28 21.80
N LEU A 166 17.49 -15.69 22.62
CA LEU A 166 17.70 -15.60 24.08
C LEU A 166 17.86 -16.99 24.71
N THR A 167 16.96 -17.94 24.41
CA THR A 167 17.00 -19.28 25.01
C THR A 167 18.22 -20.06 24.56
N LEU A 168 18.69 -19.89 23.32
CA LEU A 168 19.94 -20.46 22.83
C LEU A 168 21.16 -19.88 23.58
N CYS A 169 21.21 -18.57 23.77
CA CYS A 169 22.28 -17.91 24.51
C CYS A 169 22.34 -18.31 25.99
N LEU A 170 21.20 -18.53 26.61
CA LEU A 170 21.10 -18.94 28.02
C LEU A 170 21.20 -20.46 28.23
N GLY A 171 21.20 -21.27 27.18
CA GLY A 171 21.22 -22.74 27.26
C GLY A 171 19.95 -23.33 27.88
N VAL A 172 18.81 -22.61 27.82
CA VAL A 172 17.54 -23.04 28.40
C VAL A 172 16.54 -23.48 27.33
N SER A 173 15.56 -24.31 27.71
CA SER A 173 14.53 -24.75 26.78
C SER A 173 13.57 -23.64 26.37
N PHE A 174 13.08 -23.68 25.13
CA PHE A 174 12.11 -22.73 24.60
C PHE A 174 10.81 -22.77 25.41
N PRO A 175 10.26 -21.61 25.87
CA PRO A 175 9.17 -21.57 26.86
C PRO A 175 7.80 -21.94 26.33
N PHE A 176 7.59 -21.89 25.01
CA PHE A 176 6.29 -22.13 24.42
C PHE A 176 6.18 -23.52 23.80
N ARG A 177 5.12 -24.25 24.14
CA ARG A 177 4.73 -25.48 23.46
C ARG A 177 3.97 -25.16 22.18
N PRO A 178 4.02 -26.02 21.13
CA PRO A 178 3.28 -25.81 19.89
C PRO A 178 1.76 -25.56 20.10
N SER A 179 1.15 -26.24 21.07
CA SER A 179 -0.25 -26.04 21.43
C SER A 179 -0.56 -24.64 21.91
N ASN A 180 0.32 -24.04 22.73
CA ASN A 180 0.16 -22.67 23.22
C ASN A 180 0.27 -21.66 22.06
N LEU A 181 1.22 -21.88 21.15
CA LEU A 181 1.37 -21.04 19.96
C LEU A 181 0.16 -21.16 19.01
N SER A 182 -0.46 -22.33 18.91
CA SER A 182 -1.67 -22.53 18.12
C SER A 182 -2.86 -21.75 18.70
N ALA A 183 -3.04 -21.75 20.03
CA ALA A 183 -4.05 -20.93 20.68
C ALA A 183 -3.83 -19.44 20.45
N VAL A 184 -2.60 -18.95 20.58
CA VAL A 184 -2.24 -17.54 20.28
C VAL A 184 -2.53 -17.22 18.81
N ASN A 185 -2.21 -18.13 17.88
CA ASN A 185 -2.51 -17.92 16.46
C ASN A 185 -4.01 -17.77 16.21
N LEU A 186 -4.83 -18.62 16.83
CA LEU A 186 -6.28 -18.59 16.62
C LEU A 186 -6.91 -17.34 17.26
N PHE A 187 -6.68 -17.11 18.55
CA PHE A 187 -7.40 -16.09 19.31
C PHE A 187 -6.81 -14.70 19.13
N VAL A 188 -5.49 -14.55 19.18
CA VAL A 188 -4.85 -13.23 19.17
C VAL A 188 -4.62 -12.74 17.73
N ILE A 189 -4.25 -13.62 16.82
CA ILE A 189 -3.97 -13.22 15.43
C ILE A 189 -5.19 -13.44 14.54
N GLY A 190 -5.77 -14.65 14.51
CA GLY A 190 -6.85 -15.01 13.60
C GLY A 190 -8.10 -14.17 13.83
N ILE A 191 -8.64 -14.18 15.03
CA ILE A 191 -9.87 -13.43 15.37
C ILE A 191 -9.60 -11.92 15.29
N ALA A 192 -8.47 -11.42 15.80
CA ALA A 192 -8.16 -10.01 15.74
C ALA A 192 -7.98 -9.51 14.29
N SER A 193 -7.29 -10.27 13.43
CA SER A 193 -7.15 -9.93 12.00
C SER A 193 -8.49 -9.91 11.29
N PHE A 194 -9.37 -10.87 11.58
CA PHE A 194 -10.72 -10.92 11.03
C PHE A 194 -11.54 -9.69 11.45
N LEU A 195 -11.56 -9.34 12.73
CA LEU A 195 -12.27 -8.17 13.23
C LEU A 195 -11.70 -6.85 12.66
N LEU A 196 -10.38 -6.75 12.51
CA LEU A 196 -9.74 -5.61 11.86
C LEU A 196 -10.11 -5.50 10.38
N ALA A 197 -10.24 -6.63 9.67
CA ALA A 197 -10.65 -6.64 8.27
C ALA A 197 -12.09 -6.14 8.06
N LEU A 198 -12.98 -6.32 9.03
CA LEU A 198 -14.34 -5.82 8.99
C LEU A 198 -14.44 -4.30 9.22
N LYS A 199 -13.41 -3.69 9.82
CA LYS A 199 -13.41 -2.25 10.10
C LYS A 199 -13.07 -1.46 8.83
N PRO A 200 -13.92 -0.53 8.36
CA PRO A 200 -13.62 0.30 7.22
C PRO A 200 -12.45 1.24 7.52
N ASN A 201 -11.37 1.12 6.75
CA ASN A 201 -10.18 1.95 6.89
C ASN A 201 -9.76 2.52 5.53
N LYS A 202 -10.35 3.65 5.16
CA LYS A 202 -10.13 4.35 3.88
C LYS A 202 -9.06 5.46 3.98
N LYS A 203 -8.19 5.41 4.99
CA LYS A 203 -7.13 6.41 5.17
C LYS A 203 -6.18 6.42 3.98
N LEU A 204 -5.65 7.60 3.68
CA LEU A 204 -4.64 7.75 2.64
C LEU A 204 -3.41 6.89 2.97
N ILE A 205 -2.98 6.08 2.01
CA ILE A 205 -1.76 5.28 2.14
C ILE A 205 -0.59 6.20 1.84
N SER A 206 0.31 6.36 2.81
CA SER A 206 1.52 7.16 2.67
C SER A 206 2.75 6.31 2.96
N GLY A 207 3.85 6.55 2.22
CA GLY A 207 5.11 5.84 2.40
C GLY A 207 5.10 4.41 1.83
N LYS A 208 6.16 3.66 2.15
CA LYS A 208 6.34 2.28 1.66
C LYS A 208 5.67 1.30 2.61
N PHE A 209 4.87 0.38 2.08
CA PHE A 209 4.14 -0.66 2.82
C PHE A 209 5.03 -1.39 3.84
N LEU A 210 6.19 -1.88 3.40
CA LEU A 210 7.11 -2.65 4.25
C LEU A 210 7.65 -1.82 5.43
N VAL A 211 8.03 -0.56 5.17
CA VAL A 211 8.57 0.33 6.20
C VAL A 211 7.51 0.66 7.25
N ASN A 212 6.29 0.97 6.81
CA ASN A 212 5.17 1.25 7.71
C ASN A 212 4.81 0.03 8.56
N THR A 213 4.78 -1.15 7.95
CA THR A 213 4.51 -2.40 8.65
C THR A 213 5.60 -2.70 9.70
N LEU A 214 6.86 -2.61 9.34
CA LEU A 214 7.98 -2.82 10.28
C LEU A 214 7.96 -1.80 11.42
N ARG A 215 7.71 -0.52 11.12
CA ARG A 215 7.65 0.54 12.14
C ARG A 215 6.53 0.32 13.16
N SER A 216 5.40 -0.22 12.74
CA SER A 216 4.29 -0.56 13.66
C SER A 216 4.51 -1.87 14.40
N THR A 217 5.28 -2.80 13.84
CA THR A 217 5.53 -4.15 14.37
C THR A 217 6.60 -4.17 15.47
N LEU A 218 7.72 -3.49 15.23
CA LEU A 218 8.90 -3.57 16.09
C LEU A 218 8.64 -3.23 17.57
N PRO A 219 7.93 -2.14 17.92
CA PRO A 219 7.66 -1.81 19.32
C PRO A 219 6.86 -2.91 20.04
N GLY A 220 5.85 -3.46 19.37
CA GLY A 220 5.02 -4.53 19.93
C GLY A 220 5.77 -5.85 20.07
N GLY A 221 6.56 -6.25 19.07
CA GLY A 221 7.38 -7.45 19.10
C GLY A 221 8.46 -7.38 20.20
N LEU A 222 9.12 -6.21 20.34
CA LEU A 222 10.08 -5.95 21.41
C LEU A 222 9.41 -5.96 22.79
N GLY A 223 8.23 -5.35 22.93
CA GLY A 223 7.48 -5.36 24.19
C GLY A 223 7.12 -6.78 24.64
N MET A 224 6.64 -7.61 23.73
CA MET A 224 6.38 -9.03 24.02
C MET A 224 7.66 -9.80 24.40
N PHE A 225 8.75 -9.57 23.67
CA PHE A 225 10.06 -10.16 23.98
C PHE A 225 10.54 -9.77 25.38
N LEU A 226 10.50 -8.48 25.72
CA LEU A 226 10.91 -7.98 27.04
C LEU A 226 10.07 -8.59 28.17
N SER A 227 8.76 -8.78 27.96
CA SER A 227 7.90 -9.46 28.93
C SER A 227 8.36 -10.89 29.20
N VAL A 228 8.69 -11.64 28.16
CA VAL A 228 9.22 -13.02 28.31
C VAL A 228 10.60 -13.00 28.97
N ALA A 229 11.50 -12.12 28.56
CA ALA A 229 12.83 -11.98 29.14
C ALA A 229 12.77 -11.64 30.64
N MET A 230 11.83 -10.76 31.03
CA MET A 230 11.60 -10.41 32.42
C MET A 230 11.16 -11.60 33.26
N VAL A 231 10.29 -12.45 32.73
CA VAL A 231 9.88 -13.70 33.41
C VAL A 231 11.05 -14.64 33.63
N TYR A 232 11.96 -14.78 32.64
CA TYR A 232 13.18 -15.58 32.81
C TYR A 232 14.12 -14.98 33.86
N ALA A 233 14.32 -13.66 33.83
CA ALA A 233 15.16 -12.98 34.81
C ALA A 233 14.59 -13.13 36.24
N PHE A 234 13.30 -12.95 36.41
CA PHE A 234 12.62 -13.11 37.70
C PHE A 234 12.71 -14.54 38.23
N ARG A 235 12.51 -15.54 37.36
CA ARG A 235 12.67 -16.95 37.72
C ARG A 235 14.10 -17.26 38.15
N SER A 236 15.09 -16.70 37.49
CA SER A 236 16.51 -16.86 37.87
C SER A 236 16.80 -16.28 39.26
N VAL A 237 16.29 -15.09 39.56
CA VAL A 237 16.45 -14.45 40.86
C VAL A 237 15.76 -15.26 41.98
N ILE A 238 14.54 -15.74 41.77
CA ILE A 238 13.83 -16.57 42.75
C ILE A 238 14.54 -17.91 42.95
N GLY A 239 15.02 -18.54 41.87
CA GLY A 239 15.79 -19.78 41.95
C GLY A 239 17.04 -19.65 42.78
N ILE A 240 17.82 -18.60 42.59
CA ILE A 240 19.03 -18.30 43.38
C ILE A 240 18.65 -18.10 44.87
N ALA A 241 17.57 -17.33 45.16
CA ALA A 241 17.13 -17.09 46.53
C ALA A 241 16.66 -18.36 47.24
N ALA A 242 15.95 -19.26 46.50
CA ALA A 242 15.51 -20.55 47.05
C ALA A 242 16.68 -21.50 47.33
N ASP A 243 17.70 -21.53 46.45
CA ASP A 243 18.90 -22.32 46.63
C ASP A 243 19.74 -21.82 47.86
N GLU A 244 19.88 -20.50 48.02
CA GLU A 244 20.53 -19.91 49.19
C GLU A 244 19.81 -20.20 50.50
N GLU A 245 18.47 -20.17 50.50
CA GLU A 245 17.65 -20.49 51.65
C GLU A 245 17.76 -21.98 52.03
N MET A 246 17.76 -22.87 51.05
CA MET A 246 17.95 -24.31 51.21
C MET A 246 19.34 -24.60 51.80
N ILE A 247 20.40 -24.01 51.28
CA ILE A 247 21.77 -24.17 51.78
C ILE A 247 21.86 -23.65 53.23
N ARG A 248 21.26 -22.53 53.53
CA ARG A 248 21.26 -21.94 54.91
C ARG A 248 20.51 -22.83 55.90
N ASN A 249 19.42 -23.48 55.48
CA ASN A 249 18.68 -24.41 56.32
C ASN A 249 19.45 -25.69 56.60
N VAL A 250 20.13 -26.26 55.57
CA VAL A 250 21.00 -27.44 55.73
C VAL A 250 22.19 -27.16 56.65
N LEU A 251 22.75 -25.95 56.59
CA LEU A 251 23.84 -25.54 57.50
C LEU A 251 23.40 -25.39 58.94
N LYS A 252 22.15 -24.93 59.19
CA LYS A 252 21.57 -24.81 60.53
C LYS A 252 21.17 -26.13 61.17
N GLU A 253 20.83 -27.14 60.36
CA GLU A 253 20.54 -28.48 60.90
C GLU A 253 21.79 -29.29 61.29
N ASN A 254 22.97 -28.85 60.88
CA ASN A 254 24.24 -29.48 61.16
C ASN A 254 25.05 -28.78 62.31
N GLU A 255 24.50 -27.71 62.89
CA GLU A 255 24.99 -27.10 64.15
C GLU A 255 24.20 -27.62 65.36
#